data_41dd319743f229ad33ed18d618209611
#
_entry.id   41dd319743f229ad33ed18d618209611
#
_cell.length_a   1.000
_cell.length_b   1.000
_cell.length_c   1.000
_cell.angle_alpha   90.00
_cell.angle_beta   90.00
_cell.angle_gamma   90.00
#
_symmetry.space_group_name_H-M   'P 1'
#
loop_
_entity.id
_entity.type
_entity.pdbx_description
1 polymer ?
#
loop_
_entity_poly.entity_id
_entity_poly.type
_entity_poly.pdbx_seq_one_letter_code
_entity_poly.pdbx_strand_id
1 'polypeptide(L)'
;MAETAYDTVFLDVDGTLLWVDLDVEGYVRDLAPYSANGPLTVERAAGPVWSGLKEHISQNIHYRTKEDLDRFKRGNQRRTAETLGLDAPPDLLAEVSERRISFNPYPESGRVMEELRAMGLGLYVVSNWDVLLEEVLEDLGWMRYFDGVISSAVIGVEKPETGIFEEALRVSGASRDRTIHVGNDPETDVRGAARAGLDVVFVNRAGYENPAEAAAVMPDLRPLPGLMGGRNV
;
A
#
# COMPACT_ATOMS: atom_id res chain seq x y z
N MET A 1 -12.34 31.04 9.75
CA MET A 1 -11.82 29.68 9.70
C MET A 1 -10.34 29.77 10.03
N ALA A 2 -9.80 28.97 10.93
CA ALA A 2 -8.35 28.93 11.15
C ALA A 2 -7.71 28.48 9.82
N GLU A 3 -6.70 29.23 9.35
CA GLU A 3 -5.94 28.86 8.16
C GLU A 3 -5.19 27.55 8.46
N THR A 4 -5.45 26.52 7.68
CA THR A 4 -4.73 25.24 7.81
C THR A 4 -3.27 25.47 7.40
N ALA A 5 -2.32 24.88 8.16
CA ALA A 5 -0.90 24.96 7.78
C ALA A 5 -0.64 24.26 6.43
N TYR A 6 -1.45 23.26 6.11
CA TYR A 6 -1.34 22.46 4.88
C TYR A 6 -2.62 22.59 4.05
N ASP A 7 -2.48 22.46 2.74
CA ASP A 7 -3.58 22.37 1.77
C ASP A 7 -3.57 21.06 0.98
N THR A 8 -2.48 20.28 1.09
CA THR A 8 -2.30 19.02 0.37
C THR A 8 -1.78 17.93 1.31
N VAL A 9 -2.38 16.74 1.20
CA VAL A 9 -2.00 15.55 1.97
C VAL A 9 -1.63 14.43 1.00
N PHE A 10 -0.42 13.91 1.13
CA PHE A 10 0.02 12.69 0.48
C PHE A 10 -0.20 11.52 1.43
N LEU A 11 -0.92 10.51 0.97
CA LEU A 11 -1.31 9.35 1.76
C LEU A 11 -0.66 8.08 1.21
N ASP A 12 0.06 7.35 2.05
CA ASP A 12 0.40 5.97 1.78
C ASP A 12 -0.83 5.05 1.90
N VAL A 13 -0.77 3.82 1.40
CA VAL A 13 -1.89 2.89 1.33
C VAL A 13 -1.72 1.71 2.30
N ASP A 14 -0.73 0.82 2.05
CA ASP A 14 -0.58 -0.41 2.85
C ASP A 14 -0.02 -0.11 4.24
N GLY A 15 -0.73 -0.56 5.27
CA GLY A 15 -0.42 -0.25 6.67
C GLY A 15 -0.90 1.14 7.12
N THR A 16 -1.33 2.01 6.19
CA THR A 16 -1.82 3.37 6.46
C THR A 16 -3.34 3.45 6.31
N LEU A 17 -3.87 3.26 5.10
CA LEU A 17 -5.30 3.30 4.77
C LEU A 17 -5.98 1.93 4.84
N LEU A 18 -5.26 0.89 4.49
CA LEU A 18 -5.71 -0.51 4.50
C LEU A 18 -4.56 -1.42 4.91
N TRP A 19 -4.85 -2.70 5.10
CA TRP A 19 -3.82 -3.75 5.18
C TRP A 19 -4.09 -4.82 4.15
N VAL A 20 -3.01 -5.41 3.64
CA VAL A 20 -3.07 -6.56 2.74
C VAL A 20 -3.04 -7.83 3.57
N ASP A 21 -3.95 -8.74 3.30
CA ASP A 21 -4.00 -10.07 3.94
C ASP A 21 -4.04 -11.20 2.92
N LEU A 22 -3.60 -12.37 3.33
CA LEU A 22 -3.47 -13.55 2.50
C LEU A 22 -4.14 -14.75 3.18
N ASP A 23 -5.27 -15.21 2.63
CA ASP A 23 -6.02 -16.37 3.09
C ASP A 23 -5.31 -17.69 2.73
N VAL A 24 -4.30 -18.06 3.53
CA VAL A 24 -3.54 -19.29 3.34
C VAL A 24 -4.42 -20.54 3.54
N GLU A 25 -5.41 -20.50 4.43
CA GLU A 25 -6.34 -21.61 4.64
C GLU A 25 -7.20 -21.86 3.39
N GLY A 26 -7.70 -20.80 2.80
CA GLY A 26 -8.44 -20.87 1.54
C GLY A 26 -7.56 -21.34 0.37
N TYR A 27 -6.32 -20.86 0.30
CA TYR A 27 -5.34 -21.34 -0.68
C TYR A 27 -5.13 -22.86 -0.56
N VAL A 28 -4.90 -23.35 0.67
CA VAL A 28 -4.75 -24.78 0.95
C VAL A 28 -6.02 -25.55 0.58
N ARG A 29 -7.19 -25.09 0.99
CA ARG A 29 -8.47 -25.73 0.69
C ARG A 29 -8.70 -25.93 -0.82
N ASP A 30 -8.40 -24.91 -1.61
CA ASP A 30 -8.65 -24.92 -3.05
C ASP A 30 -7.61 -25.76 -3.80
N LEU A 31 -6.36 -25.80 -3.35
CA LEU A 31 -5.26 -26.48 -4.05
C LEU A 31 -4.87 -27.83 -3.47
N ALA A 32 -5.41 -28.23 -2.32
CA ALA A 32 -5.14 -29.56 -1.73
C ALA A 32 -5.42 -30.74 -2.68
N PRO A 33 -6.46 -30.72 -3.54
CA PRO A 33 -6.71 -31.80 -4.51
C PRO A 33 -5.57 -32.00 -5.54
N TYR A 34 -4.72 -30.99 -5.73
CA TYR A 34 -3.62 -31.00 -6.69
C TYR A 34 -2.26 -31.29 -6.06
N SER A 35 -2.22 -31.65 -4.78
CA SER A 35 -0.96 -31.94 -4.10
C SER A 35 -0.44 -33.35 -4.46
N ALA A 36 0.67 -33.40 -5.18
CA ALA A 36 1.31 -34.66 -5.59
C ALA A 36 2.18 -35.30 -4.50
N ASN A 37 2.66 -34.50 -3.52
CA ASN A 37 3.65 -34.90 -2.54
C ASN A 37 3.06 -35.02 -1.11
N GLY A 38 1.89 -35.65 -0.97
CA GLY A 38 1.18 -35.79 0.29
C GLY A 38 0.28 -34.60 0.63
N PRO A 39 -0.36 -34.59 1.81
CA PRO A 39 -1.34 -33.56 2.15
C PRO A 39 -0.76 -32.14 2.10
N LEU A 40 -1.47 -31.22 1.49
CA LEU A 40 -1.19 -29.80 1.60
C LEU A 40 -1.82 -29.30 2.90
N THR A 41 -0.99 -28.80 3.83
CA THR A 41 -1.45 -28.22 5.10
C THR A 41 -1.07 -26.75 5.18
N VAL A 42 -1.71 -26.00 6.08
CA VAL A 42 -1.40 -24.57 6.30
C VAL A 42 0.07 -24.40 6.71
N GLU A 43 0.58 -25.23 7.61
CA GLU A 43 1.98 -25.17 8.06
C GLU A 43 2.97 -25.35 6.89
N ARG A 44 2.63 -26.24 5.95
CA ARG A 44 3.46 -26.49 4.76
C ARG A 44 3.36 -25.35 3.74
N ALA A 45 2.19 -24.77 3.59
CA ALA A 45 1.91 -23.77 2.57
C ALA A 45 2.31 -22.35 2.98
N ALA A 46 2.16 -21.98 4.25
CA ALA A 46 2.29 -20.61 4.73
C ALA A 46 3.62 -19.95 4.32
N GLY A 47 4.74 -20.60 4.60
CA GLY A 47 6.07 -20.06 4.25
C GLY A 47 6.21 -19.75 2.74
N PRO A 48 6.04 -20.74 1.84
CA PRO A 48 6.15 -20.53 0.40
C PRO A 48 5.16 -19.49 -0.17
N VAL A 49 3.90 -19.48 0.30
CA VAL A 49 2.88 -18.55 -0.21
C VAL A 49 3.17 -17.12 0.23
N TRP A 50 3.54 -16.89 1.51
CA TRP A 50 4.00 -15.59 2.00
C TRP A 50 5.30 -15.14 1.33
N SER A 51 6.21 -16.07 1.01
CA SER A 51 7.44 -15.76 0.30
C SER A 51 7.16 -15.27 -1.13
N GLY A 52 6.19 -15.89 -1.80
CA GLY A 52 5.72 -15.44 -3.11
C GLY A 52 5.15 -14.03 -3.08
N LEU A 53 4.32 -13.70 -2.08
CA LEU A 53 3.79 -12.34 -1.92
C LEU A 53 4.91 -11.33 -1.62
N LYS A 54 5.86 -11.66 -0.74
CA LYS A 54 7.02 -10.79 -0.46
C LYS A 54 7.88 -10.55 -1.71
N GLU A 55 8.11 -11.58 -2.51
CA GLU A 55 8.81 -11.43 -3.79
C GLU A 55 8.04 -10.49 -4.73
N HIS A 56 6.72 -10.63 -4.82
CA HIS A 56 5.88 -9.70 -5.59
C HIS A 56 6.07 -8.25 -5.12
N ILE A 57 5.93 -7.99 -3.83
CA ILE A 57 6.08 -6.64 -3.25
C ILE A 57 7.47 -6.06 -3.55
N SER A 58 8.54 -6.87 -3.42
CA SER A 58 9.91 -6.40 -3.63
C SER A 58 10.30 -6.20 -5.09
N GLN A 59 9.56 -6.78 -6.04
CA GLN A 59 9.89 -6.75 -7.46
C GLN A 59 8.90 -5.94 -8.30
N ASN A 60 7.78 -5.52 -7.74
CA ASN A 60 6.68 -4.91 -8.48
C ASN A 60 7.07 -3.64 -9.25
N ILE A 61 8.02 -2.87 -8.75
CA ILE A 61 8.55 -1.65 -9.39
C ILE A 61 9.16 -1.92 -10.78
N HIS A 62 9.62 -3.15 -11.04
CA HIS A 62 10.23 -3.51 -12.31
C HIS A 62 9.20 -3.80 -13.41
N TYR A 63 7.91 -3.95 -13.07
CA TYR A 63 6.84 -4.31 -14.00
C TYR A 63 5.89 -3.13 -14.19
N ARG A 64 6.20 -2.31 -15.21
CA ARG A 64 5.54 -1.03 -15.49
C ARG A 64 4.29 -1.14 -16.36
N THR A 65 3.94 -2.35 -16.80
CA THR A 65 2.70 -2.64 -17.53
C THR A 65 1.97 -3.81 -16.89
N LYS A 66 0.64 -3.85 -17.03
CA LYS A 66 -0.18 -4.97 -16.55
C LYS A 66 0.28 -6.30 -17.15
N GLU A 67 0.63 -6.30 -18.42
CA GLU A 67 1.07 -7.51 -19.12
C GLU A 67 2.39 -8.06 -18.56
N ASP A 68 3.36 -7.21 -18.26
CA ASP A 68 4.63 -7.64 -17.65
C ASP A 68 4.42 -8.11 -16.21
N LEU A 69 3.58 -7.42 -15.46
CA LEU A 69 3.19 -7.80 -14.10
C LEU A 69 2.50 -9.17 -14.11
N ASP A 70 1.54 -9.42 -14.99
CA ASP A 70 0.84 -10.71 -15.11
C ASP A 70 1.81 -11.84 -15.43
N ARG A 71 2.75 -11.61 -16.35
CA ARG A 71 3.78 -12.59 -16.67
C ARG A 71 4.65 -12.93 -15.46
N PHE A 72 5.04 -11.93 -14.70
CA PHE A 72 5.78 -12.12 -13.46
C PHE A 72 4.95 -12.88 -12.41
N LYS A 73 3.70 -12.46 -12.15
CA LYS A 73 2.78 -13.12 -11.20
C LYS A 73 2.61 -14.60 -11.52
N ARG A 74 2.35 -14.95 -12.79
CA ARG A 74 2.24 -16.36 -13.25
C ARG A 74 3.55 -17.14 -13.02
N GLY A 75 4.71 -16.52 -13.25
CA GLY A 75 6.01 -17.13 -12.96
C GLY A 75 6.22 -17.39 -11.46
N ASN A 76 5.87 -16.43 -10.62
CA ASN A 76 5.95 -16.52 -9.16
C ASN A 76 5.01 -17.61 -8.61
N GLN A 77 3.75 -17.62 -9.04
CA GLN A 77 2.75 -18.63 -8.67
C GLN A 77 3.21 -20.05 -9.05
N ARG A 78 3.80 -20.22 -10.25
CA ARG A 78 4.36 -21.50 -10.65
C ARG A 78 5.50 -21.95 -9.73
N ARG A 79 6.45 -21.09 -9.40
CA ARG A 79 7.55 -21.42 -8.45
C ARG A 79 7.01 -21.81 -7.07
N THR A 80 6.00 -21.11 -6.58
CA THR A 80 5.32 -21.46 -5.33
C THR A 80 4.67 -22.84 -5.43
N ALA A 81 3.97 -23.13 -6.52
CA ALA A 81 3.35 -24.43 -6.76
C ALA A 81 4.39 -25.55 -6.85
N GLU A 82 5.49 -25.36 -7.58
CA GLU A 82 6.60 -26.31 -7.68
C GLU A 82 7.20 -26.61 -6.30
N THR A 83 7.43 -25.57 -5.48
CA THR A 83 7.92 -25.71 -4.09
C THR A 83 6.98 -26.54 -3.22
N LEU A 84 5.68 -26.38 -3.42
CA LEU A 84 4.63 -27.11 -2.71
C LEU A 84 4.30 -28.49 -3.34
N GLY A 85 4.88 -28.83 -4.49
CA GLY A 85 4.56 -30.06 -5.21
C GLY A 85 3.10 -30.11 -5.67
N LEU A 86 2.59 -29.00 -6.20
CA LEU A 86 1.23 -28.88 -6.72
C LEU A 86 1.24 -29.10 -8.24
N ASP A 87 0.37 -30.01 -8.71
CA ASP A 87 0.11 -30.25 -10.12
C ASP A 87 -1.25 -29.67 -10.53
N ALA A 88 -1.39 -28.37 -10.36
CA ALA A 88 -2.60 -27.61 -10.68
C ALA A 88 -2.44 -26.87 -12.02
N PRO A 89 -3.53 -26.72 -12.81
CA PRO A 89 -3.50 -25.93 -14.03
C PRO A 89 -3.04 -24.48 -13.75
N PRO A 90 -2.21 -23.88 -14.65
CA PRO A 90 -1.70 -22.52 -14.42
C PRO A 90 -2.77 -21.44 -14.22
N ASP A 91 -3.89 -21.54 -14.92
CA ASP A 91 -5.00 -20.58 -14.77
C ASP A 91 -5.70 -20.73 -13.42
N LEU A 92 -5.83 -21.95 -12.89
CA LEU A 92 -6.36 -22.17 -11.55
C LEU A 92 -5.41 -21.62 -10.47
N LEU A 93 -4.08 -21.81 -10.64
CA LEU A 93 -3.09 -21.24 -9.73
C LEU A 93 -3.19 -19.71 -9.67
N ALA A 94 -3.35 -19.08 -10.84
CA ALA A 94 -3.51 -17.63 -10.92
C ALA A 94 -4.81 -17.18 -10.23
N GLU A 95 -5.94 -17.79 -10.59
CA GLU A 95 -7.25 -17.48 -10.00
C GLU A 95 -7.26 -17.63 -8.47
N VAL A 96 -6.74 -18.76 -7.96
CA VAL A 96 -6.70 -19.02 -6.52
C VAL A 96 -5.78 -18.00 -5.83
N SER A 97 -4.59 -17.75 -6.35
CA SER A 97 -3.64 -16.80 -5.74
C SER A 97 -4.22 -15.40 -5.64
N GLU A 98 -4.87 -14.91 -6.69
CA GLU A 98 -5.49 -13.57 -6.71
C GLU A 98 -6.69 -13.49 -5.76
N ARG A 99 -7.58 -14.47 -5.80
CA ARG A 99 -8.78 -14.51 -4.95
C ARG A 99 -8.46 -14.59 -3.45
N ARG A 100 -7.26 -15.04 -3.07
CA ARG A 100 -6.84 -15.22 -1.68
C ARG A 100 -6.08 -14.03 -1.11
N ILE A 101 -5.79 -13.01 -1.92
CA ILE A 101 -5.31 -11.71 -1.46
C ILE A 101 -6.53 -10.82 -1.19
N SER A 102 -6.54 -10.15 -0.05
CA SER A 102 -7.59 -9.20 0.29
C SER A 102 -7.00 -7.86 0.73
N PHE A 103 -7.69 -6.80 0.34
CA PHE A 103 -7.38 -5.42 0.70
C PHE A 103 -8.42 -4.96 1.72
N ASN A 104 -8.00 -4.80 2.95
CA ASN A 104 -8.91 -4.59 4.07
C ASN A 104 -8.78 -3.16 4.59
N PRO A 105 -9.77 -2.28 4.37
CA PRO A 105 -9.76 -0.92 4.91
C PRO A 105 -9.66 -0.89 6.44
N TYR A 106 -8.81 0.00 6.98
CA TYR A 106 -8.96 0.32 8.40
C TYR A 106 -10.30 1.01 8.64
N PRO A 107 -10.96 0.73 9.76
CA PRO A 107 -12.34 1.18 10.01
C PRO A 107 -12.54 2.69 9.92
N GLU A 108 -11.50 3.47 10.21
CA GLU A 108 -11.53 4.93 10.19
C GLU A 108 -11.20 5.55 8.83
N SER A 109 -10.56 4.81 7.91
CA SER A 109 -9.94 5.38 6.69
C SER A 109 -10.93 6.15 5.82
N GLY A 110 -12.07 5.56 5.49
CA GLY A 110 -13.08 6.21 4.66
C GLY A 110 -13.61 7.51 5.27
N ARG A 111 -13.90 7.49 6.58
CA ARG A 111 -14.38 8.66 7.30
C ARG A 111 -13.32 9.77 7.36
N VAL A 112 -12.07 9.42 7.63
CA VAL A 112 -10.98 10.39 7.69
C VAL A 112 -10.76 11.06 6.35
N MET A 113 -10.72 10.30 5.24
CA MET A 113 -10.61 10.86 3.90
C MET A 113 -11.77 11.81 3.57
N GLU A 114 -13.00 11.46 3.94
CA GLU A 114 -14.16 12.32 3.76
C GLU A 114 -14.06 13.63 4.56
N GLU A 115 -13.62 13.57 5.83
CA GLU A 115 -13.40 14.74 6.67
C GLU A 115 -12.30 15.66 6.10
N LEU A 116 -11.18 15.09 5.62
CA LEU A 116 -10.11 15.86 4.98
C LEU A 116 -10.60 16.55 3.70
N ARG A 117 -11.39 15.86 2.87
CA ARG A 117 -12.02 16.45 1.68
C ARG A 117 -12.99 17.57 2.05
N ALA A 118 -13.80 17.40 3.09
CA ALA A 118 -14.73 18.43 3.57
C ALA A 118 -14.00 19.68 4.10
N MET A 119 -12.74 19.56 4.51
CA MET A 119 -11.86 20.69 4.87
C MET A 119 -11.28 21.41 3.64
N GLY A 120 -11.48 20.89 2.43
CA GLY A 120 -10.98 21.47 1.19
C GLY A 120 -9.53 21.10 0.86
N LEU A 121 -8.99 20.05 1.52
CA LEU A 121 -7.62 19.57 1.27
C LEU A 121 -7.54 18.77 -0.03
N GLY A 122 -6.47 18.97 -0.80
CA GLY A 122 -6.08 18.09 -1.89
C GLY A 122 -5.54 16.78 -1.34
N LEU A 123 -6.08 15.64 -1.80
CA LEU A 123 -5.62 14.32 -1.38
C LEU A 123 -5.00 13.56 -2.53
N TYR A 124 -3.78 13.07 -2.34
CA TYR A 124 -3.05 12.28 -3.32
C TYR A 124 -2.52 11.01 -2.68
N VAL A 125 -2.61 9.90 -3.40
CA VAL A 125 -1.95 8.66 -2.99
C VAL A 125 -0.49 8.69 -3.44
N VAL A 126 0.45 8.30 -2.54
CA VAL A 126 1.87 8.13 -2.84
C VAL A 126 2.32 6.81 -2.22
N SER A 127 2.36 5.75 -3.01
CA SER A 127 2.57 4.40 -2.49
C SER A 127 3.56 3.56 -3.30
N ASN A 128 4.34 2.74 -2.59
CA ASN A 128 5.11 1.66 -3.20
C ASN A 128 4.15 0.52 -3.55
N TRP A 129 3.69 0.53 -4.80
CA TRP A 129 2.68 -0.41 -5.28
C TRP A 129 2.91 -0.72 -6.76
N ASP A 130 2.30 -1.79 -7.23
CA ASP A 130 2.30 -2.13 -8.66
C ASP A 130 1.33 -1.27 -9.49
N VAL A 131 1.22 -1.59 -10.76
CA VAL A 131 0.40 -0.84 -11.74
C VAL A 131 -1.11 -1.01 -11.55
N LEU A 132 -1.55 -1.84 -10.59
CA LEU A 132 -2.97 -2.10 -10.31
C LEU A 132 -3.52 -1.27 -9.15
N LEU A 133 -2.74 -0.36 -8.58
CA LEU A 133 -3.18 0.43 -7.42
C LEU A 133 -4.50 1.17 -7.66
N GLU A 134 -4.65 1.80 -8.83
CA GLU A 134 -5.89 2.52 -9.16
C GLU A 134 -7.10 1.58 -9.19
N GLU A 135 -6.97 0.36 -9.71
CA GLU A 135 -8.05 -0.64 -9.73
C GLU A 135 -8.44 -1.03 -8.31
N VAL A 136 -7.47 -1.24 -7.41
CA VAL A 136 -7.75 -1.53 -6.00
C VAL A 136 -8.52 -0.39 -5.35
N LEU A 137 -8.14 0.86 -5.61
CA LEU A 137 -8.83 2.04 -5.08
C LEU A 137 -10.23 2.22 -5.69
N GLU A 138 -10.43 1.87 -6.96
CA GLU A 138 -11.73 1.86 -7.63
C GLU A 138 -12.66 0.82 -7.02
N ASP A 139 -12.19 -0.42 -6.82
CA ASP A 139 -12.95 -1.51 -6.22
C ASP A 139 -13.40 -1.19 -4.79
N LEU A 140 -12.57 -0.46 -4.03
CA LEU A 140 -12.91 0.05 -2.72
C LEU A 140 -13.84 1.29 -2.77
N GLY A 141 -14.10 1.84 -3.95
CA GLY A 141 -14.86 3.07 -4.14
C GLY A 141 -14.15 4.32 -3.61
N TRP A 142 -12.82 4.28 -3.51
CA TRP A 142 -12.00 5.33 -2.89
C TRP A 142 -11.46 6.37 -3.86
N MET A 143 -11.45 6.09 -5.17
CA MET A 143 -10.98 7.05 -6.18
C MET A 143 -11.66 8.43 -6.06
N ARG A 144 -12.90 8.48 -5.58
CA ARG A 144 -13.64 9.74 -5.34
C ARG A 144 -13.00 10.68 -4.30
N TYR A 145 -12.10 10.17 -3.46
CA TYR A 145 -11.42 10.98 -2.45
C TYR A 145 -10.13 11.60 -2.96
N PHE A 146 -9.51 11.04 -4.01
CA PHE A 146 -8.18 11.42 -4.46
C PHE A 146 -8.22 12.29 -5.71
N ASP A 147 -7.36 13.32 -5.72
CA ASP A 147 -7.11 14.17 -6.89
C ASP A 147 -6.03 13.57 -7.81
N GLY A 148 -5.28 12.56 -7.32
CA GLY A 148 -4.30 11.80 -8.09
C GLY A 148 -3.71 10.62 -7.32
N VAL A 149 -3.15 9.66 -8.08
CA VAL A 149 -2.52 8.45 -7.57
C VAL A 149 -1.12 8.33 -8.13
N ILE A 150 -0.13 8.23 -7.27
CA ILE A 150 1.27 8.05 -7.60
C ILE A 150 1.70 6.68 -7.11
N SER A 151 1.77 5.71 -8.02
CA SER A 151 2.28 4.36 -7.79
C SER A 151 3.74 4.25 -8.24
N SER A 152 4.58 3.66 -7.40
CA SER A 152 6.01 3.51 -7.68
C SER A 152 6.28 2.75 -8.99
N ALA A 153 5.54 1.69 -9.29
CA ALA A 153 5.72 0.93 -10.52
C ALA A 153 5.38 1.73 -11.78
N VAL A 154 4.39 2.64 -11.71
CA VAL A 154 4.02 3.49 -12.86
C VAL A 154 5.12 4.48 -13.18
N ILE A 155 5.69 5.13 -12.16
CA ILE A 155 6.72 6.16 -12.36
C ILE A 155 8.15 5.59 -12.43
N GLY A 156 8.38 4.38 -11.90
CA GLY A 156 9.70 3.73 -11.89
C GLY A 156 10.64 4.24 -10.79
N VAL A 157 10.10 4.86 -9.75
CA VAL A 157 10.81 5.32 -8.55
C VAL A 157 9.97 5.02 -7.32
N GLU A 158 10.58 4.49 -6.27
CA GLU A 158 9.87 4.10 -5.04
C GLU A 158 10.38 4.85 -3.80
N LYS A 159 9.55 4.94 -2.77
CA LYS A 159 9.98 5.36 -1.44
C LYS A 159 11.04 4.38 -0.92
N PRO A 160 12.12 4.82 -0.28
CA PRO A 160 12.37 6.16 0.26
C PRO A 160 13.13 7.12 -0.68
N GLU A 161 13.19 6.86 -1.98
CA GLU A 161 13.79 7.80 -2.91
C GLU A 161 12.95 9.06 -3.04
N THR A 162 13.61 10.24 -3.05
CA THR A 162 12.89 11.52 -3.10
C THR A 162 12.12 11.73 -4.39
N GLY A 163 12.51 11.05 -5.46
CA GLY A 163 11.90 11.17 -6.78
C GLY A 163 10.40 10.89 -6.82
N ILE A 164 9.90 9.98 -5.97
CA ILE A 164 8.45 9.71 -5.92
C ILE A 164 7.66 10.89 -5.33
N PHE A 165 8.22 11.54 -4.31
CA PHE A 165 7.62 12.73 -3.69
C PHE A 165 7.72 13.96 -4.60
N GLU A 166 8.84 14.11 -5.33
CA GLU A 166 8.99 15.15 -6.34
C GLU A 166 7.96 15.01 -7.46
N GLU A 167 7.72 13.78 -7.92
CA GLU A 167 6.67 13.52 -8.90
C GLU A 167 5.28 13.81 -8.34
N ALA A 168 5.01 13.45 -7.08
CA ALA A 168 3.75 13.78 -6.41
C ALA A 168 3.52 15.29 -6.31
N LEU A 169 4.56 16.07 -5.96
CA LEU A 169 4.51 17.53 -5.95
C LEU A 169 4.27 18.11 -7.35
N ARG A 170 4.93 17.53 -8.37
CA ARG A 170 4.74 17.96 -9.77
C ARG A 170 3.31 17.70 -10.25
N VAL A 171 2.76 16.54 -9.96
CA VAL A 171 1.40 16.14 -10.38
C VAL A 171 0.34 16.97 -9.65
N SER A 172 0.52 17.16 -8.34
CA SER A 172 -0.42 17.93 -7.54
C SER A 172 -0.35 19.45 -7.79
N GLY A 173 0.79 19.94 -8.26
CA GLY A 173 1.06 21.39 -8.31
C GLY A 173 1.18 22.03 -6.94
N ALA A 174 1.28 21.21 -5.88
CA ALA A 174 1.30 21.66 -4.50
C ALA A 174 2.65 22.26 -4.11
N SER A 175 2.63 23.23 -3.20
CA SER A 175 3.83 23.80 -2.59
C SER A 175 4.33 22.85 -1.48
N ARG A 176 5.65 22.60 -1.45
CA ARG A 176 6.28 21.66 -0.51
C ARG A 176 6.02 22.03 0.94
N ASP A 177 6.09 23.30 1.28
CA ASP A 177 5.87 23.84 2.62
C ASP A 177 4.40 23.80 3.07
N ARG A 178 3.47 23.49 2.16
CA ARG A 178 2.04 23.32 2.43
C ARG A 178 1.55 21.90 2.17
N THR A 179 2.49 20.97 2.00
CA THR A 179 2.22 19.54 1.77
C THR A 179 2.73 18.70 2.93
N ILE A 180 1.92 17.77 3.38
CA ILE A 180 2.32 16.80 4.40
C ILE A 180 2.14 15.38 3.87
N HIS A 181 3.12 14.50 4.18
CA HIS A 181 3.00 13.07 3.92
C HIS A 181 2.50 12.33 5.16
N VAL A 182 1.65 11.32 4.97
CA VAL A 182 1.10 10.48 6.03
C VAL A 182 1.37 9.02 5.68
N GLY A 183 2.11 8.31 6.50
CA GLY A 183 2.48 6.92 6.24
C GLY A 183 2.89 6.16 7.49
N ASN A 184 3.10 4.84 7.37
CA ASN A 184 3.32 3.93 8.49
C ASN A 184 4.72 3.31 8.56
N ASP A 185 5.55 3.50 7.54
CA ASP A 185 6.90 2.93 7.53
C ASP A 185 7.95 3.97 7.91
N PRO A 186 8.79 3.69 8.95
CA PRO A 186 9.81 4.64 9.40
C PRO A 186 10.85 5.01 8.35
N GLU A 187 11.20 4.11 7.43
CA GLU A 187 12.23 4.34 6.42
C GLU A 187 11.63 4.89 5.14
N THR A 188 10.64 4.20 4.58
CA THR A 188 10.09 4.56 3.28
C THR A 188 9.24 5.81 3.35
N ASP A 189 8.34 5.94 4.34
CA ASP A 189 7.48 7.11 4.48
C ASP A 189 8.17 8.25 5.21
N VAL A 190 8.61 7.99 6.45
CA VAL A 190 9.05 9.10 7.30
C VAL A 190 10.36 9.68 6.81
N ARG A 191 11.43 8.86 6.74
CA ARG A 191 12.73 9.36 6.28
C ARG A 191 12.75 9.71 4.80
N GLY A 192 11.96 8.97 3.97
CA GLY A 192 11.82 9.27 2.56
C GLY A 192 11.24 10.66 2.32
N ALA A 193 10.08 10.97 2.92
CA ALA A 193 9.41 12.26 2.77
C ALA A 193 10.20 13.41 3.43
N ALA A 194 10.80 13.18 4.61
CA ALA A 194 11.66 14.17 5.26
C ALA A 194 12.87 14.54 4.40
N ARG A 195 13.51 13.56 3.74
CA ARG A 195 14.59 13.82 2.75
C ARG A 195 14.11 14.63 1.56
N ALA A 196 12.87 14.46 1.16
CA ALA A 196 12.23 15.29 0.14
C ALA A 196 11.81 16.67 0.67
N GLY A 197 12.03 16.97 1.95
CA GLY A 197 11.70 18.24 2.59
C GLY A 197 10.20 18.43 2.86
N LEU A 198 9.46 17.36 3.02
CA LEU A 198 8.06 17.36 3.43
C LEU A 198 7.94 17.15 4.94
N ASP A 199 6.96 17.77 5.55
CA ASP A 199 6.50 17.38 6.88
C ASP A 199 5.83 16.00 6.82
N VAL A 200 5.94 15.22 7.91
CA VAL A 200 5.48 13.83 7.94
C VAL A 200 4.67 13.54 9.19
N VAL A 201 3.52 12.91 9.00
CA VAL A 201 2.78 12.23 10.06
C VAL A 201 3.11 10.75 10.01
N PHE A 202 3.65 10.23 11.09
CA PHE A 202 3.90 8.80 11.26
C PHE A 202 2.70 8.11 11.91
N VAL A 203 2.07 7.19 11.16
CA VAL A 203 0.96 6.35 11.65
C VAL A 203 1.53 5.08 12.26
N ASN A 204 1.78 5.09 13.55
CA ASN A 204 2.49 4.03 14.26
C ASN A 204 1.55 2.93 14.78
N ARG A 205 0.94 2.15 13.88
CA ARG A 205 0.06 1.03 14.24
C ARG A 205 0.84 -0.16 14.83
N ALA A 206 2.09 -0.34 14.40
CA ALA A 206 2.91 -1.49 14.76
C ALA A 206 3.72 -1.31 16.06
N GLY A 207 3.72 -0.09 16.63
CA GLY A 207 4.47 0.20 17.86
C GLY A 207 5.98 0.29 17.65
N TYR A 208 6.43 0.73 16.48
CA TYR A 208 7.83 1.00 16.21
C TYR A 208 8.37 2.14 17.08
N GLU A 209 9.69 2.27 17.18
CA GLU A 209 10.32 3.46 17.70
C GLU A 209 9.98 4.67 16.82
N ASN A 210 9.64 5.80 17.46
CA ASN A 210 9.21 6.99 16.73
C ASN A 210 10.41 7.66 16.07
N PRO A 211 10.43 7.81 14.72
CA PRO A 211 11.47 8.52 14.03
C PRO A 211 11.50 10.00 14.43
N ALA A 212 12.73 10.55 14.60
CA ALA A 212 12.92 11.94 14.99
C ALA A 212 12.45 12.94 13.91
N GLU A 213 12.37 12.49 12.67
CA GLU A 213 11.94 13.26 11.50
C GLU A 213 10.43 13.46 11.41
N ALA A 214 9.64 12.69 12.17
CA ALA A 214 8.18 12.82 12.16
C ALA A 214 7.74 14.11 12.86
N ALA A 215 7.00 14.95 12.14
CA ALA A 215 6.39 16.17 12.69
C ALA A 215 5.26 15.84 13.70
N ALA A 216 4.58 14.72 13.50
CA ALA A 216 3.59 14.17 14.43
C ALA A 216 3.58 12.64 14.35
N VAL A 217 3.22 12.00 15.47
CA VAL A 217 3.03 10.54 15.58
C VAL A 217 1.63 10.27 16.09
N MET A 218 0.94 9.33 15.44
CA MET A 218 -0.41 8.93 15.87
C MET A 218 -0.60 7.41 15.74
N PRO A 219 -1.41 6.80 16.61
CA PRO A 219 -1.61 5.35 16.59
C PRO A 219 -2.49 4.87 15.44
N ASP A 220 -3.29 5.77 14.86
CA ASP A 220 -4.18 5.56 13.72
C ASP A 220 -4.56 6.91 13.09
N LEU A 221 -5.39 6.90 12.04
CA LEU A 221 -5.72 8.12 11.30
C LEU A 221 -6.76 9.03 11.97
N ARG A 222 -7.43 8.62 13.04
CA ARG A 222 -8.52 9.40 13.67
C ARG A 222 -8.12 10.80 14.13
N PRO A 223 -6.89 11.05 14.62
CA PRO A 223 -6.47 12.40 15.00
C PRO A 223 -6.14 13.32 13.82
N LEU A 224 -5.93 12.78 12.60
CA LEU A 224 -5.41 13.52 11.44
C LEU A 224 -6.25 14.76 11.07
N PRO A 225 -7.60 14.69 10.98
CA PRO A 225 -8.39 15.89 10.69
C PRO A 225 -8.23 17.00 11.75
N GLY A 226 -8.06 16.62 13.03
CA GLY A 226 -7.79 17.56 14.11
C GLY A 226 -6.45 18.29 13.92
N LEU A 227 -5.41 17.55 13.55
CA LEU A 227 -4.09 18.11 13.26
C LEU A 227 -4.18 19.09 12.07
N MET A 228 -4.84 18.71 10.98
CA MET A 228 -5.02 19.58 9.81
C MET A 228 -5.82 20.85 10.13
N GLY A 229 -6.77 20.78 11.05
CA GLY A 229 -7.57 21.93 11.50
C GLY A 229 -6.89 22.86 12.51
N GLY A 230 -5.59 22.65 12.82
CA GLY A 230 -4.83 23.48 13.77
C GLY A 230 -5.23 23.25 15.23
N ARG A 231 -5.89 22.16 15.58
CA ARG A 231 -6.10 21.75 16.97
C ARG A 231 -4.87 20.95 17.44
N ASN A 232 -4.19 21.46 18.46
CA ASN A 232 -3.15 20.68 19.14
C ASN A 232 -3.76 19.33 19.59
N VAL A 233 -3.20 18.23 19.12
CA VAL A 233 -3.56 16.87 19.52
C VAL A 233 -2.72 16.45 20.72
#